data_e91cd5c7924818fff38fe1bf327ccf8e
#
_entry.id   e91cd5c7924818fff38fe1bf327ccf8e
#
_cell.length_a   1.000
_cell.length_b   1.000
_cell.length_c   1.000
_cell.angle_alpha   90.00
_cell.angle_beta   90.00
_cell.angle_gamma   90.00
#
_symmetry.space_group_name_H-M   'P 1'
#
loop_
_entity.id
_entity.type
_entity.pdbx_description
1 polymer ?
#
loop_
_entity_poly.entity_id
_entity_poly.type
_entity_poly.pdbx_seq_one_letter_code
_entity_poly.pdbx_strand_id
1 'polypeptide(L)'
;AFLFPGSEAPAASTEVAVINVPFRIGVAFVPDNGGAEFRLAENDRLRLAGQVRDAFRNYPFIQSIEAVPSLYLERGGGFDNLDRIASLLRLDVIALISYDQVQFSGANKWSFLYWTGIGAYLVEGDKYDVMTAVETAVFDVKSRRLLMRAAGTSTVKGEATWVGFKERSRAARTESFETSVKQMIEQLHGAVRDFRERAPKDPNIRLVLPPGYNPAATRPPG
;
A
#
# COMPACT_ATOMS: atom_id res chain seq x y z
N ALA A 1 -13.23 -1.33 9.32
CA ALA A 1 -12.13 -0.91 8.44
C ALA A 1 -11.45 0.33 9.00
N PHE A 2 -10.16 0.55 8.70
CA PHE A 2 -9.38 1.67 9.29
C PHE A 2 -9.91 3.04 8.88
N LEU A 3 -10.13 3.25 7.57
CA LEU A 3 -10.54 4.57 7.03
C LEU A 3 -11.98 4.96 7.40
N PHE A 4 -12.85 3.97 7.58
CA PHE A 4 -14.27 4.20 7.85
C PHE A 4 -14.70 3.33 9.04
N PRO A 5 -14.52 3.83 10.28
CA PRO A 5 -14.84 3.07 11.49
C PRO A 5 -16.34 2.83 11.69
N GLY A 6 -17.20 3.67 11.12
CA GLY A 6 -18.64 3.44 10.97
C GLY A 6 -18.93 2.81 9.61
N SER A 7 -19.94 1.97 9.51
CA SER A 7 -20.30 1.23 8.28
C SER A 7 -20.81 2.12 7.12
N GLU A 8 -20.89 3.43 7.28
CA GLU A 8 -21.29 4.34 6.22
C GLU A 8 -20.06 4.75 5.39
N ALA A 9 -20.13 4.49 4.09
CA ALA A 9 -19.21 5.10 3.15
C ALA A 9 -19.40 6.62 3.22
N PRO A 10 -18.31 7.40 3.37
CA PRO A 10 -18.46 8.85 3.40
C PRO A 10 -19.08 9.34 2.10
N ALA A 11 -19.89 10.37 2.20
CA ALA A 11 -20.30 11.12 1.03
C ALA A 11 -19.07 11.50 0.20
N ALA A 12 -19.13 11.35 -1.11
CA ALA A 12 -18.04 11.72 -1.99
C ALA A 12 -17.60 13.15 -1.67
N SER A 13 -16.32 13.33 -1.31
CA SER A 13 -15.79 14.67 -1.06
C SER A 13 -15.95 15.51 -2.32
N THR A 14 -16.64 16.61 -2.21
CA THR A 14 -16.77 17.63 -3.27
C THR A 14 -15.55 18.55 -3.31
N GLU A 15 -14.63 18.43 -2.35
CA GLU A 15 -13.44 19.25 -2.31
C GLU A 15 -12.48 18.89 -3.45
N VAL A 16 -11.95 19.92 -4.09
CA VAL A 16 -10.90 19.80 -5.08
C VAL A 16 -9.58 19.49 -4.37
N ALA A 17 -8.92 18.41 -4.77
CA ALA A 17 -7.58 18.10 -4.26
C ALA A 17 -6.58 19.12 -4.78
N VAL A 18 -5.98 19.93 -3.90
CA VAL A 18 -4.96 20.92 -4.24
C VAL A 18 -3.59 20.35 -3.90
N ILE A 19 -2.87 19.86 -4.91
CA ILE A 19 -1.58 19.22 -4.75
C ILE A 19 -0.46 20.20 -5.09
N ASN A 20 0.29 20.63 -4.08
CA ASN A 20 1.47 21.48 -4.25
C ASN A 20 2.69 20.59 -4.60
N VAL A 21 3.34 20.88 -5.71
CA VAL A 21 4.53 20.15 -6.16
C VAL A 21 5.79 20.98 -5.81
N PRO A 22 6.86 20.39 -5.27
CA PRO A 22 6.97 18.99 -4.81
C PRO A 22 6.29 18.76 -3.46
N PHE A 23 5.76 17.56 -3.26
CA PHE A 23 5.00 17.20 -2.05
C PHE A 23 5.75 16.19 -1.17
N ARG A 24 5.38 16.16 0.12
CA ARG A 24 5.91 15.24 1.13
C ARG A 24 4.94 14.08 1.33
N ILE A 25 5.50 12.87 1.29
CA ILE A 25 4.72 11.63 1.39
C ILE A 25 5.03 10.93 2.72
N GLY A 26 3.99 10.57 3.46
CA GLY A 26 4.07 9.62 4.55
C GLY A 26 3.75 8.21 4.08
N VAL A 27 4.60 7.24 4.41
CA VAL A 27 4.30 5.82 4.20
C VAL A 27 3.87 5.22 5.53
N ALA A 28 2.64 4.78 5.62
CA ALA A 28 2.01 4.30 6.84
C ALA A 28 1.41 2.90 6.63
N PHE A 29 1.50 2.05 7.65
CA PHE A 29 0.87 0.74 7.62
C PHE A 29 -0.46 0.77 8.34
N VAL A 30 -1.50 0.30 7.68
CA VAL A 30 -2.84 0.16 8.29
C VAL A 30 -2.73 -0.74 9.53
N PRO A 31 -3.26 -0.32 10.69
CA PRO A 31 -3.27 -1.16 11.88
C PRO A 31 -4.03 -2.46 11.66
N ASP A 32 -3.44 -3.58 12.08
CA ASP A 32 -4.08 -4.89 11.97
C ASP A 32 -5.40 -4.94 12.74
N ASN A 33 -6.45 -5.43 12.12
CA ASN A 33 -7.77 -5.60 12.73
C ASN A 33 -7.85 -6.82 13.70
N GLY A 34 -6.71 -7.36 14.11
CA GLY A 34 -6.62 -8.44 15.10
C GLY A 34 -6.86 -9.86 14.60
N GLY A 35 -7.14 -10.05 13.30
CA GLY A 35 -7.42 -11.34 12.69
C GLY A 35 -6.32 -11.91 11.80
N ALA A 36 -5.27 -11.16 11.54
CA ALA A 36 -4.17 -11.66 10.73
C ALA A 36 -3.37 -12.72 11.52
N GLU A 37 -3.32 -13.92 11.00
CA GLU A 37 -2.58 -15.05 11.57
C GLU A 37 -1.06 -14.75 11.64
N PHE A 38 -0.60 -13.83 10.78
CA PHE A 38 0.79 -13.39 10.70
C PHE A 38 0.87 -11.86 10.71
N ARG A 39 1.42 -11.32 11.79
CA ARG A 39 1.68 -9.89 11.91
C ARG A 39 3.04 -9.55 11.33
N LEU A 40 3.08 -8.53 10.49
CA LEU A 40 4.34 -7.97 10.03
C LEU A 40 5.06 -7.27 11.18
N ALA A 41 6.31 -7.66 11.46
CA ALA A 41 7.12 -7.02 12.49
C ALA A 41 7.41 -5.55 12.11
N GLU A 42 7.61 -4.68 13.10
CA GLU A 42 7.88 -3.25 12.85
C GLU A 42 9.13 -3.05 11.97
N ASN A 43 10.18 -3.86 12.18
CA ASN A 43 11.38 -3.82 11.34
C ASN A 43 11.08 -4.13 9.87
N ASP A 44 10.16 -5.05 9.59
CA ASP A 44 9.77 -5.37 8.21
C ASP A 44 8.93 -4.24 7.59
N ARG A 45 8.09 -3.57 8.40
CA ARG A 45 7.36 -2.38 7.99
C ARG A 45 8.31 -1.24 7.62
N LEU A 46 9.30 -0.97 8.46
CA LEU A 46 10.31 0.05 8.20
C LEU A 46 11.16 -0.29 6.97
N ARG A 47 11.50 -1.57 6.78
CA ARG A 47 12.22 -2.04 5.59
C ARG A 47 11.39 -1.82 4.32
N LEU A 48 10.11 -2.16 4.33
CA LEU A 48 9.22 -1.93 3.20
C LEU A 48 9.05 -0.43 2.90
N ALA A 49 8.84 0.39 3.93
CA ALA A 49 8.80 1.84 3.75
C ALA A 49 10.10 2.39 3.14
N GLY A 50 11.24 1.84 3.54
CA GLY A 50 12.54 2.13 2.93
C GLY A 50 12.62 1.74 1.46
N GLN A 51 12.15 0.56 1.08
CA GLN A 51 12.10 0.12 -0.31
C GLN A 51 11.21 1.03 -1.18
N VAL A 52 10.04 1.40 -0.68
CA VAL A 52 9.15 2.37 -1.35
C VAL A 52 9.85 3.72 -1.50
N ARG A 53 10.46 4.25 -0.44
CA ARG A 53 11.22 5.50 -0.50
C ARG A 53 12.31 5.44 -1.56
N ASP A 54 13.12 4.38 -1.58
CA ASP A 54 14.25 4.25 -2.49
C ASP A 54 13.81 4.10 -3.94
N ALA A 55 12.67 3.46 -4.19
CA ALA A 55 12.07 3.35 -5.52
C ALA A 55 11.53 4.68 -6.07
N PHE A 56 11.06 5.59 -5.19
CA PHE A 56 10.35 6.80 -5.62
C PHE A 56 11.09 8.11 -5.33
N ARG A 57 12.16 8.12 -4.54
CA ARG A 57 12.90 9.36 -4.15
C ARG A 57 13.43 10.21 -5.31
N ASN A 58 13.63 9.59 -6.47
CA ASN A 58 14.17 10.28 -7.65
C ASN A 58 13.11 10.99 -8.50
N TYR A 59 11.83 10.89 -8.12
CA TYR A 59 10.80 11.64 -8.82
C TYR A 59 10.82 13.10 -8.39
N PRO A 60 10.97 14.06 -9.32
CA PRO A 60 11.17 15.48 -8.99
C PRO A 60 9.95 16.18 -8.39
N PHE A 61 8.77 15.55 -8.49
CA PHE A 61 7.56 16.02 -7.83
C PHE A 61 7.45 15.54 -6.37
N ILE A 62 8.42 14.75 -5.89
CA ILE A 62 8.50 14.27 -4.52
C ILE A 62 9.60 15.04 -3.79
N GLN A 63 9.25 15.71 -2.70
CA GLN A 63 10.19 16.42 -1.84
C GLN A 63 10.87 15.45 -0.86
N SER A 64 10.07 14.64 -0.17
CA SER A 64 10.55 13.63 0.77
C SER A 64 9.54 12.48 0.89
N ILE A 65 10.04 11.32 1.29
CA ILE A 65 9.23 10.17 1.67
C ILE A 65 9.66 9.74 3.06
N GLU A 66 8.72 9.72 4.00
CA GLU A 66 8.97 9.42 5.40
C GLU A 66 8.13 8.20 5.85
N ALA A 67 8.77 7.29 6.58
CA ALA A 67 8.05 6.22 7.24
C ALA A 67 7.30 6.78 8.46
N VAL A 68 5.98 6.57 8.49
CA VAL A 68 5.16 6.93 9.63
C VAL A 68 5.18 5.76 10.62
N PRO A 69 5.68 5.96 11.85
CA PRO A 69 5.69 4.90 12.85
C PRO A 69 4.27 4.39 13.15
N SER A 70 4.12 3.07 13.26
CA SER A 70 2.82 2.43 13.52
C SER A 70 2.18 2.89 14.83
N LEU A 71 2.99 3.40 15.77
CA LEU A 71 2.55 3.99 17.02
C LEU A 71 1.57 5.16 16.85
N TYR A 72 1.68 5.93 15.77
CA TYR A 72 0.82 7.08 15.52
C TYR A 72 -0.53 6.71 14.89
N LEU A 73 -0.66 5.48 14.42
CA LEU A 73 -1.88 5.01 13.77
C LEU A 73 -2.81 4.35 14.78
N GLU A 74 -3.95 4.97 15.02
CA GLU A 74 -4.99 4.47 15.91
C GLU A 74 -5.91 3.52 15.16
N ARG A 75 -6.30 2.40 15.80
CA ARG A 75 -7.31 1.50 15.23
C ARG A 75 -8.64 2.24 15.10
N GLY A 76 -9.22 2.23 13.90
CA GLY A 76 -10.45 2.97 13.64
C GLY A 76 -10.29 4.49 13.65
N GLY A 77 -9.06 5.02 13.64
CA GLY A 77 -8.80 6.46 13.68
C GLY A 77 -9.18 7.22 12.41
N GLY A 78 -9.37 6.51 11.30
CA GLY A 78 -9.86 7.06 10.05
C GLY A 78 -9.04 8.25 9.53
N PHE A 79 -9.69 9.08 8.75
CA PHE A 79 -9.06 10.29 8.20
C PHE A 79 -8.71 11.32 9.28
N ASP A 80 -9.42 11.38 10.40
CA ASP A 80 -9.11 12.33 11.47
C ASP A 80 -7.76 12.00 12.15
N ASN A 81 -7.40 10.73 12.24
CA ASN A 81 -6.07 10.33 12.69
C ASN A 81 -5.00 10.67 11.64
N LEU A 82 -5.30 10.45 10.35
CA LEU A 82 -4.38 10.81 9.27
C LEU A 82 -4.13 12.32 9.19
N ASP A 83 -5.15 13.15 9.39
CA ASP A 83 -5.04 14.61 9.45
C ASP A 83 -4.10 15.07 10.57
N ARG A 84 -4.20 14.46 11.75
CA ARG A 84 -3.29 14.73 12.89
C ARG A 84 -1.85 14.36 12.57
N ILE A 85 -1.63 13.16 12.00
CA ILE A 85 -0.30 12.68 11.61
C ILE A 85 0.29 13.58 10.51
N ALA A 86 -0.50 13.90 9.50
CA ALA A 86 -0.05 14.77 8.41
C ALA A 86 0.34 16.16 8.90
N SER A 87 -0.43 16.72 9.82
CA SER A 87 -0.12 18.01 10.46
C SER A 87 1.16 17.95 11.28
N LEU A 88 1.34 16.89 12.09
CA LEU A 88 2.51 16.69 12.94
C LEU A 88 3.79 16.54 12.11
N LEU A 89 3.75 15.72 11.06
CA LEU A 89 4.91 15.41 10.22
C LEU A 89 4.98 16.30 8.96
N ARG A 90 4.06 17.24 8.81
CA ARG A 90 3.95 18.15 7.66
C ARG A 90 3.88 17.40 6.33
N LEU A 91 3.04 16.36 6.28
CA LEU A 91 2.82 15.56 5.07
C LEU A 91 1.70 16.16 4.23
N ASP A 92 1.85 16.08 2.92
CA ASP A 92 0.82 16.50 1.97
C ASP A 92 -0.02 15.28 1.54
N VAL A 93 0.65 14.14 1.38
CA VAL A 93 0.09 12.88 0.87
C VAL A 93 0.44 11.73 1.80
N ILE A 94 -0.46 10.79 1.99
CA ILE A 94 -0.20 9.57 2.75
C ILE A 94 -0.45 8.33 1.87
N ALA A 95 0.57 7.48 1.78
CA ALA A 95 0.47 6.15 1.23
C ALA A 95 0.19 5.15 2.35
N LEU A 96 -1.03 4.61 2.37
CA LEU A 96 -1.44 3.58 3.31
C LEU A 96 -1.16 2.21 2.73
N ILE A 97 -0.36 1.43 3.43
CA ILE A 97 -0.03 0.06 3.05
C ILE A 97 -0.84 -0.90 3.92
N SER A 98 -1.60 -1.76 3.29
CA SER A 98 -2.20 -2.94 3.91
C SER A 98 -1.43 -4.19 3.51
N TYR A 99 -1.32 -5.10 4.44
CA TYR A 99 -0.65 -6.37 4.26
C TYR A 99 -1.53 -7.49 4.79
N ASP A 100 -1.69 -8.51 4.00
CA ASP A 100 -2.37 -9.74 4.40
C ASP A 100 -1.58 -10.96 3.90
N GLN A 101 -1.41 -11.92 4.79
CA GLN A 101 -0.75 -13.17 4.45
C GLN A 101 -1.50 -14.34 5.05
N VAL A 102 -1.85 -15.29 4.21
CA VAL A 102 -2.58 -16.49 4.60
C VAL A 102 -1.77 -17.71 4.20
N GLN A 103 -1.65 -18.63 5.13
CA GLN A 103 -1.07 -19.95 4.88
C GLN A 103 -2.19 -20.99 4.89
N PHE A 104 -2.34 -21.70 3.80
CA PHE A 104 -3.31 -22.79 3.69
C PHE A 104 -2.59 -24.11 3.95
N SER A 105 -3.03 -24.81 4.97
CA SER A 105 -2.68 -26.20 5.24
C SER A 105 -3.96 -27.03 5.21
N GLY A 106 -4.32 -27.61 4.04
CA GLY A 106 -5.52 -28.43 3.89
C GLY A 106 -6.76 -27.68 3.37
N ALA A 107 -7.71 -28.42 2.85
CA ALA A 107 -8.72 -28.13 1.85
C ALA A 107 -9.84 -27.10 2.14
N ASN A 108 -9.87 -26.32 3.20
CA ASN A 108 -11.12 -25.63 3.55
C ASN A 108 -10.96 -24.21 4.14
N LYS A 109 -10.46 -23.20 3.40
CA LYS A 109 -10.75 -21.79 3.79
C LYS A 109 -10.50 -20.79 2.65
N TRP A 110 -11.32 -20.83 1.61
CA TRP A 110 -11.23 -19.93 0.46
C TRP A 110 -12.09 -18.63 0.58
N SER A 111 -12.73 -18.39 1.72
CA SER A 111 -13.76 -17.33 1.83
C SER A 111 -13.21 -15.90 1.74
N PHE A 112 -11.92 -15.65 2.02
CA PHE A 112 -11.37 -14.29 1.95
C PHE A 112 -11.03 -13.86 0.51
N LEU A 113 -10.77 -14.81 -0.40
CA LEU A 113 -10.46 -14.53 -1.80
C LEU A 113 -11.62 -13.87 -2.57
N TYR A 114 -12.84 -14.02 -2.08
CA TYR A 114 -13.99 -13.30 -2.64
C TYR A 114 -13.91 -11.79 -2.48
N TRP A 115 -13.11 -11.31 -1.55
CA TRP A 115 -12.99 -9.88 -1.26
C TRP A 115 -12.05 -9.14 -2.21
N THR A 116 -11.09 -9.85 -2.80
CA THR A 116 -10.07 -9.24 -3.69
C THR A 116 -10.39 -9.38 -5.17
N GLY A 117 -11.46 -10.08 -5.53
CA GLY A 117 -11.82 -10.36 -6.94
C GLY A 117 -10.84 -11.31 -7.66
N ILE A 118 -9.83 -11.83 -6.99
CA ILE A 118 -8.78 -12.71 -7.54
C ILE A 118 -9.16 -14.19 -7.39
N GLY A 119 -10.18 -14.50 -6.58
CA GLY A 119 -10.51 -15.85 -6.13
C GLY A 119 -10.94 -16.88 -7.19
N ALA A 120 -11.05 -16.50 -8.46
CA ALA A 120 -11.57 -17.40 -9.49
C ALA A 120 -10.51 -18.31 -10.15
N TYR A 121 -9.22 -18.16 -9.83
CA TYR A 121 -8.15 -18.82 -10.58
C TYR A 121 -7.27 -19.82 -9.82
N LEU A 122 -7.54 -20.09 -8.53
CA LEU A 122 -6.61 -20.88 -7.72
C LEU A 122 -7.31 -22.06 -7.03
N VAL A 123 -7.44 -23.19 -7.71
CA VAL A 123 -7.72 -24.50 -7.09
C VAL A 123 -6.87 -25.57 -7.76
N GLU A 124 -5.98 -26.22 -7.00
CA GLU A 124 -5.72 -27.68 -7.02
C GLU A 124 -4.54 -28.06 -6.12
N GLY A 125 -4.76 -29.08 -5.22
CA GLY A 125 -3.76 -30.02 -4.73
C GLY A 125 -3.20 -29.86 -3.31
N ASP A 126 -3.05 -30.96 -2.62
CA ASP A 126 -2.55 -31.24 -1.25
C ASP A 126 -1.15 -30.69 -0.92
N LYS A 127 -1.00 -29.35 -0.76
CA LYS A 127 0.29 -28.73 -0.41
C LYS A 127 0.02 -27.45 0.36
N TYR A 128 0.90 -27.02 1.29
CA TYR A 128 0.71 -25.73 1.91
C TYR A 128 1.03 -24.63 0.89
N ASP A 129 0.10 -23.73 0.72
CA ASP A 129 0.27 -22.54 -0.11
C ASP A 129 0.37 -21.32 0.82
N VAL A 130 1.39 -20.50 0.64
CA VAL A 130 1.49 -19.20 1.27
C VAL A 130 1.08 -18.15 0.24
N MET A 131 -0.02 -17.47 0.51
CA MET A 131 -0.47 -16.35 -0.30
C MET A 131 -0.25 -15.05 0.44
N THR A 132 0.37 -14.09 -0.23
CA THR A 132 0.60 -12.75 0.30
C THR A 132 -0.04 -11.72 -0.61
N ALA A 133 -0.74 -10.77 -0.02
CA ALA A 133 -1.24 -9.58 -0.69
C ALA A 133 -0.68 -8.34 0.02
N VAL A 134 -0.12 -7.42 -0.76
CA VAL A 134 0.31 -6.09 -0.30
C VAL A 134 -0.39 -5.06 -1.17
N GLU A 135 -1.14 -4.17 -0.57
CA GLU A 135 -1.84 -3.10 -1.28
C GLU A 135 -1.41 -1.75 -0.74
N THR A 136 -1.26 -0.78 -1.65
CA THR A 136 -0.97 0.62 -1.32
C THR A 136 -2.07 1.49 -1.89
N ALA A 137 -2.65 2.34 -1.04
CA ALA A 137 -3.60 3.37 -1.40
C ALA A 137 -3.04 4.75 -1.02
N VAL A 138 -2.94 5.65 -1.98
CA VAL A 138 -2.32 6.97 -1.82
C VAL A 138 -3.40 8.04 -1.80
N PHE A 139 -3.45 8.80 -0.71
CA PHE A 139 -4.47 9.82 -0.47
C PHE A 139 -3.85 11.22 -0.36
N ASP A 140 -4.50 12.20 -0.97
CA ASP A 140 -4.39 13.59 -0.54
C ASP A 140 -5.09 13.73 0.79
N VAL A 141 -4.35 14.16 1.82
CA VAL A 141 -4.89 14.17 3.18
C VAL A 141 -5.99 15.19 3.34
N LYS A 142 -5.80 16.40 2.80
CA LYS A 142 -6.73 17.52 2.98
C LYS A 142 -8.09 17.25 2.34
N SER A 143 -8.11 16.80 1.09
CA SER A 143 -9.36 16.52 0.37
C SER A 143 -9.89 15.11 0.67
N ARG A 144 -9.11 14.27 1.39
CA ARG A 144 -9.43 12.84 1.66
C ARG A 144 -9.63 12.03 0.38
N ARG A 145 -9.08 12.51 -0.74
CA ARG A 145 -9.25 11.91 -2.05
C ARG A 145 -8.19 10.84 -2.31
N LEU A 146 -8.64 9.70 -2.81
CA LEU A 146 -7.76 8.66 -3.34
C LEU A 146 -7.15 9.16 -4.66
N LEU A 147 -5.84 9.28 -4.71
CA LEU A 147 -5.08 9.68 -5.90
C LEU A 147 -4.74 8.49 -6.79
N MET A 148 -4.24 7.42 -6.18
CA MET A 148 -3.84 6.19 -6.86
C MET A 148 -3.80 5.00 -5.91
N ARG A 149 -3.78 3.81 -6.46
CA ARG A 149 -3.61 2.56 -5.72
C ARG A 149 -2.77 1.58 -6.53
N ALA A 150 -2.09 0.68 -5.84
CA ALA A 150 -1.36 -0.42 -6.44
C ALA A 150 -1.43 -1.63 -5.52
N ALA A 151 -1.39 -2.83 -6.09
CA ALA A 151 -1.37 -4.06 -5.33
C ALA A 151 -0.33 -5.02 -5.90
N GLY A 152 0.26 -5.82 -5.04
CA GLY A 152 1.10 -6.94 -5.41
C GLY A 152 0.64 -8.19 -4.69
N THR A 153 0.59 -9.30 -5.38
CA THR A 153 0.19 -10.59 -4.84
C THR A 153 1.21 -11.66 -5.20
N SER A 154 1.43 -12.59 -4.31
CA SER A 154 2.29 -13.73 -4.58
C SER A 154 1.72 -14.97 -3.92
N THR A 155 1.93 -16.12 -4.57
CA THR A 155 1.62 -17.43 -4.01
C THR A 155 2.86 -18.28 -4.12
N VAL A 156 3.38 -18.73 -2.98
CA VAL A 156 4.50 -19.69 -2.91
C VAL A 156 3.93 -21.04 -2.48
N LYS A 157 4.12 -22.03 -3.35
CA LYS A 157 3.72 -23.41 -3.09
C LYS A 157 4.91 -24.18 -2.52
N GLY A 158 4.69 -24.94 -1.46
CA GLY A 158 5.76 -25.71 -0.85
C GLY A 158 5.31 -27.11 -0.43
N GLU A 159 6.22 -28.06 -0.59
CA GLU A 159 6.13 -29.41 -0.01
C GLU A 159 7.07 -29.48 1.19
N ALA A 160 6.59 -29.91 2.33
CA ALA A 160 7.45 -30.09 3.49
C ALA A 160 7.15 -31.39 4.24
N THR A 161 8.24 -32.08 4.58
CA THR A 161 8.23 -33.15 5.59
C THR A 161 8.12 -32.53 6.99
N TRP A 162 7.55 -33.25 7.95
CA TRP A 162 7.31 -32.79 9.33
C TRP A 162 8.51 -32.14 10.02
N VAL A 163 9.74 -32.59 9.73
CA VAL A 163 10.96 -32.13 10.39
C VAL A 163 11.44 -30.75 9.92
N GLY A 164 11.11 -30.32 8.70
CA GLY A 164 11.54 -29.03 8.12
C GLY A 164 10.41 -28.01 7.93
N PHE A 165 9.19 -28.34 8.37
CA PHE A 165 7.99 -27.53 8.06
C PHE A 165 8.09 -26.07 8.51
N LYS A 166 8.54 -25.81 9.74
CA LYS A 166 8.62 -24.44 10.29
C LYS A 166 9.61 -23.55 9.55
N GLU A 167 10.77 -24.07 9.20
CA GLU A 167 11.81 -23.31 8.49
C GLU A 167 11.40 -23.01 7.04
N ARG A 168 10.92 -24.03 6.34
CA ARG A 168 10.47 -23.88 4.95
C ARG A 168 9.26 -22.97 4.83
N SER A 169 8.31 -23.10 5.74
CA SER A 169 7.14 -22.22 5.82
C SER A 169 7.54 -20.75 6.09
N ARG A 170 8.55 -20.51 6.94
CA ARG A 170 9.07 -19.16 7.17
C ARG A 170 9.77 -18.60 5.93
N ALA A 171 10.60 -19.40 5.26
CA ALA A 171 11.26 -19.01 4.02
C ALA A 171 10.25 -18.68 2.92
N ALA A 172 9.25 -19.54 2.72
CA ALA A 172 8.18 -19.32 1.76
C ALA A 172 7.37 -18.04 2.04
N ARG A 173 7.13 -17.72 3.32
CA ARG A 173 6.47 -16.48 3.71
C ARG A 173 7.29 -15.24 3.36
N THR A 174 8.60 -15.29 3.63
CA THR A 174 9.50 -14.18 3.31
C THR A 174 9.59 -13.99 1.80
N GLU A 175 9.76 -15.06 1.04
CA GLU A 175 9.82 -15.03 -0.43
C GLU A 175 8.52 -14.49 -1.03
N SER A 176 7.37 -14.97 -0.56
CA SER A 176 6.06 -14.51 -1.01
C SER A 176 5.86 -13.02 -0.71
N PHE A 177 6.28 -12.57 0.47
CA PHE A 177 6.23 -11.17 0.85
C PHE A 177 7.10 -10.29 -0.06
N GLU A 178 8.37 -10.64 -0.26
CA GLU A 178 9.30 -9.87 -1.09
C GLU A 178 8.83 -9.78 -2.55
N THR A 179 8.30 -10.88 -3.08
CA THR A 179 7.71 -10.91 -4.43
C THR A 179 6.50 -10.00 -4.55
N SER A 180 5.59 -10.04 -3.56
CA SER A 180 4.40 -9.18 -3.54
C SER A 180 4.77 -7.69 -3.44
N VAL A 181 5.77 -7.36 -2.63
CA VAL A 181 6.29 -5.99 -2.49
C VAL A 181 6.88 -5.48 -3.79
N LYS A 182 7.70 -6.29 -4.44
CA LYS A 182 8.30 -5.92 -5.74
C LYS A 182 7.22 -5.66 -6.79
N GLN A 183 6.25 -6.54 -6.89
CA GLN A 183 5.13 -6.37 -7.82
C GLN A 183 4.30 -5.13 -7.50
N MET A 184 4.01 -4.87 -6.22
CA MET A 184 3.30 -3.68 -5.78
C MET A 184 4.06 -2.39 -6.17
N ILE A 185 5.39 -2.34 -5.99
CA ILE A 185 6.22 -1.20 -6.39
C ILE A 185 6.17 -0.99 -7.91
N GLU A 186 6.26 -2.05 -8.71
CA GLU A 186 6.14 -1.97 -10.17
C GLU A 186 4.78 -1.42 -10.60
N GLN A 187 3.70 -1.92 -10.00
CA GLN A 187 2.34 -1.42 -10.24
C GLN A 187 2.17 0.05 -9.79
N LEU A 188 2.80 0.44 -8.70
CA LEU A 188 2.76 1.82 -8.21
C LEU A 188 3.49 2.78 -9.17
N HIS A 189 4.60 2.37 -9.80
CA HIS A 189 5.23 3.15 -10.87
C HIS A 189 4.28 3.36 -12.06
N GLY A 190 3.52 2.32 -12.44
CA GLY A 190 2.46 2.43 -13.45
C GLY A 190 1.38 3.43 -13.03
N ALA A 191 0.85 3.28 -11.82
CA ALA A 191 -0.18 4.17 -11.28
C ALA A 191 0.26 5.64 -11.20
N VAL A 192 1.54 5.90 -10.90
CA VAL A 192 2.14 7.24 -10.92
C VAL A 192 2.14 7.81 -12.35
N ARG A 193 2.50 7.03 -13.37
CA ARG A 193 2.46 7.49 -14.77
C ARG A 193 1.04 7.85 -15.18
N ASP A 194 0.09 6.97 -14.91
CA ASP A 194 -1.32 7.18 -15.22
C ASP A 194 -1.89 8.40 -14.50
N PHE A 195 -1.52 8.59 -13.23
CA PHE A 195 -1.91 9.76 -12.45
C PHE A 195 -1.36 11.06 -13.06
N ARG A 196 -0.10 11.09 -13.46
CA ARG A 196 0.52 12.27 -14.10
C ARG A 196 -0.18 12.67 -15.40
N GLU A 197 -0.66 11.71 -16.18
CA GLU A 197 -1.41 11.96 -17.42
C GLU A 197 -2.85 12.42 -17.18
N ARG A 198 -3.47 11.88 -16.14
CA ARG A 198 -4.86 12.15 -15.78
C ARG A 198 -5.03 13.43 -14.96
N ALA A 199 -4.18 13.67 -13.97
CA ALA A 199 -4.35 14.74 -13.00
C ALA A 199 -4.53 16.15 -13.62
N PRO A 200 -3.82 16.54 -14.69
CA PRO A 200 -4.03 17.84 -15.34
C PRO A 200 -5.40 17.99 -16.02
N LYS A 201 -6.07 16.87 -16.29
CA LYS A 201 -7.37 16.83 -16.99
C LYS A 201 -8.56 16.61 -16.04
N ASP A 202 -8.27 16.26 -14.78
CA ASP A 202 -9.30 15.98 -13.77
C ASP A 202 -9.77 17.29 -13.12
N PRO A 203 -11.07 17.69 -13.28
CA PRO A 203 -11.58 18.92 -12.70
C PRO A 203 -11.55 18.94 -11.17
N ASN A 204 -11.40 17.78 -10.55
CA ASN A 204 -11.34 17.63 -9.11
C ASN A 204 -9.90 17.62 -8.56
N ILE A 205 -8.89 17.83 -9.41
CA ILE A 205 -7.49 17.89 -9.03
C ILE A 205 -6.88 19.17 -9.55
N ARG A 206 -6.32 19.97 -8.66
CA ARG A 206 -5.57 21.18 -8.99
C ARG A 206 -4.11 20.98 -8.63
N LEU A 207 -3.25 20.95 -9.64
CA LEU A 207 -1.80 20.92 -9.45
C LEU A 207 -1.27 22.35 -9.33
N VAL A 208 -0.54 22.63 -8.26
CA VAL A 208 0.17 23.89 -8.05
C VAL A 208 1.65 23.62 -8.26
N LEU A 209 2.19 24.14 -9.38
CA LEU A 209 3.58 23.92 -9.78
C LEU A 209 4.43 25.12 -9.39
N PRO A 210 5.66 24.94 -8.89
CA PRO A 210 6.55 26.04 -8.61
C PRO A 210 7.00 26.72 -9.91
N PRO A 211 7.40 28.01 -9.86
CA PRO A 211 7.94 28.72 -11.02
C PRO A 211 9.11 27.96 -11.65
N GLY A 212 9.07 27.76 -12.97
CA GLY A 212 10.12 27.05 -13.70
C GLY A 212 10.06 25.53 -13.64
N TYR A 213 9.04 24.94 -13.00
CA TYR A 213 8.87 23.49 -13.00
C TYR A 213 8.52 22.98 -14.40
N ASN A 214 9.38 22.12 -14.96
CA ASN A 214 9.15 21.47 -16.24
C ASN A 214 8.78 19.98 -16.02
N PRO A 215 7.52 19.59 -16.14
CA PRO A 215 7.12 18.20 -15.95
C PRO A 215 7.67 17.24 -17.02
N ALA A 216 8.08 17.76 -18.18
CA ALA A 216 8.64 16.96 -19.27
C ALA A 216 10.14 16.64 -19.07
N ALA A 217 10.86 17.40 -18.26
CA ALA A 217 12.28 17.16 -17.95
C ALA A 217 12.51 15.93 -17.05
N THR A 218 11.44 15.32 -16.59
CA THR A 218 11.47 14.30 -15.56
C THR A 218 11.00 12.96 -16.10
N ARG A 219 11.85 12.36 -16.93
CA ARG A 219 11.70 10.96 -17.31
C ARG A 219 11.98 10.09 -16.09
N PRO A 220 11.12 9.12 -15.73
CA PRO A 220 11.46 8.15 -14.70
C PRO A 220 12.74 7.42 -15.11
N PRO A 221 13.60 7.05 -14.16
CA PRO A 221 14.69 6.12 -14.46
C PRO A 221 14.06 4.85 -15.04
N GLY A 222 14.58 4.43 -16.18
CA GLY A 222 14.16 3.22 -16.92
C GLY A 222 14.50 1.96 -16.17
#